data_dfb80831e5d9584c6aa7d8ccdd22ece4
#
_entry.id   dfb80831e5d9584c6aa7d8ccdd22ece4
#
_cell.length_a   1.000
_cell.length_b   1.000
_cell.length_c   1.000
_cell.angle_alpha   90.00
_cell.angle_beta   90.00
_cell.angle_gamma   90.00
#
_symmetry.space_group_name_H-M   'P 1'
#
loop_
_entity.id
_entity.type
_entity.pdbx_description
1 polymer ?
#
loop_
_entity_poly.entity_id
_entity_poly.type
_entity_poly.pdbx_seq_one_letter_code
_entity_poly.pdbx_strand_id
1 'polypeptide(L)'
;QAVTDELSQSNRTGQIGYDDYGNEVDTDGLAGPRKPSTTSVYVNDKYEAGDVVVSAGVRVDMFNMDDYKLVDKANPPWDETNQGVYEDEISKSDTKTEIQPRLGLAFPVSDEVVFHLQYGKFAQMPELDLPYASSRYMHLVWGGQNYTPDPMGFDLDPVLTTQYEVGMSYQFLPDAAIDVTAFAKNTTGQVVLNTYPEVEIGNTNNVEPSSKYYTNGDFTTVNGFEFTFRTRRINRLQTFASYTYSDARGVNSDPNSNAGNLSQSMLSPPPMMINPLYYTNKH
;
A
#
# COMPACT_ATOMS: atom_id res chain seq x y z
N GLN A 1 -14.77 -17.78 31.09
CA GLN A 1 -15.63 -17.77 29.89
C GLN A 1 -15.46 -16.47 29.09
N ALA A 2 -15.49 -15.27 29.72
CA ALA A 2 -15.30 -13.99 29.03
C ALA A 2 -13.93 -13.88 28.33
N VAL A 3 -12.86 -14.31 28.99
CA VAL A 3 -11.48 -14.27 28.44
C VAL A 3 -11.29 -15.22 27.24
N THR A 4 -11.98 -16.38 27.24
CA THR A 4 -11.95 -17.33 26.12
C THR A 4 -12.76 -16.86 24.93
N ASP A 5 -13.84 -16.13 25.14
CA ASP A 5 -14.63 -15.52 24.06
C ASP A 5 -13.87 -14.34 23.41
N GLU A 6 -13.16 -13.54 24.21
CA GLU A 6 -12.27 -12.48 23.69
C GLU A 6 -11.08 -13.05 22.90
N LEU A 7 -10.48 -14.15 23.35
CA LEU A 7 -9.37 -14.82 22.65
C LEU A 7 -9.81 -15.50 21.36
N SER A 8 -11.04 -16.01 21.27
CA SER A 8 -11.57 -16.60 20.04
C SER A 8 -11.87 -15.56 18.95
N GLN A 9 -12.10 -14.33 19.34
CA GLN A 9 -12.28 -13.19 18.43
C GLN A 9 -10.93 -12.60 17.94
N SER A 10 -9.81 -13.12 18.48
CA SER A 10 -8.47 -12.54 18.33
C SER A 10 -7.87 -12.60 16.93
N ASN A 11 -8.33 -13.47 16.08
CA ASN A 11 -7.79 -13.64 14.73
C ASN A 11 -8.52 -12.84 13.66
N ARG A 12 -9.39 -11.91 14.05
CA ARG A 12 -10.15 -11.13 13.09
C ARG A 12 -9.73 -9.68 13.12
N THR A 13 -9.34 -9.22 11.98
CA THR A 13 -9.06 -7.86 11.58
C THR A 13 -10.01 -6.87 12.22
N GLY A 14 -9.44 -5.79 12.67
CA GLY A 14 -10.03 -4.71 13.42
C GLY A 14 -11.51 -4.47 13.19
N GLN A 15 -12.24 -4.44 14.27
CA GLN A 15 -13.67 -4.15 14.26
C GLN A 15 -13.90 -2.76 13.67
N ILE A 16 -14.36 -2.73 12.44
CA ILE A 16 -14.77 -1.50 11.77
C ILE A 16 -16.22 -1.23 12.17
N GLY A 17 -16.41 -0.70 13.38
CA GLY A 17 -17.72 -0.31 13.89
C GLY A 17 -18.68 -1.43 14.27
N TYR A 18 -18.36 -2.70 14.02
CA TYR A 18 -19.24 -3.84 14.29
C TYR A 18 -18.48 -4.98 14.96
N ASP A 19 -19.18 -5.73 15.81
CA ASP A 19 -18.68 -6.99 16.37
C ASP A 19 -18.83 -8.16 15.37
N ASP A 20 -18.36 -9.36 15.78
CA ASP A 20 -18.44 -10.57 14.96
C ASP A 20 -19.89 -11.06 14.71
N TYR A 21 -20.85 -10.52 15.42
CA TYR A 21 -22.27 -10.83 15.27
C TYR A 21 -23.02 -9.79 14.43
N GLY A 22 -22.30 -8.72 13.98
CA GLY A 22 -22.88 -7.63 13.23
C GLY A 22 -23.59 -6.58 14.09
N ASN A 23 -23.37 -6.59 15.42
CA ASN A 23 -23.87 -5.53 16.27
C ASN A 23 -22.94 -4.33 16.24
N GLU A 24 -23.49 -3.13 16.25
CA GLU A 24 -22.73 -1.90 16.37
C GLU A 24 -22.06 -1.85 17.75
N VAL A 25 -20.74 -1.62 17.76
CA VAL A 25 -19.94 -1.53 18.98
C VAL A 25 -19.60 -0.07 19.22
N ASP A 26 -19.93 0.45 20.37
CA ASP A 26 -19.70 1.85 20.77
C ASP A 26 -18.82 1.90 22.04
N THR A 27 -17.65 1.23 21.98
CA THR A 27 -16.62 1.31 23.02
C THR A 27 -15.51 2.24 22.57
N ASP A 28 -15.08 3.13 23.45
CA ASP A 28 -13.96 4.03 23.21
C ASP A 28 -12.61 3.39 23.55
N GLY A 29 -11.52 4.04 23.11
CA GLY A 29 -10.15 3.66 23.46
C GLY A 29 -9.52 2.65 22.50
N LEU A 30 -8.41 2.04 22.94
CA LEU A 30 -7.61 1.11 22.12
C LEU A 30 -8.37 -0.14 21.70
N ALA A 31 -9.26 -0.62 22.54
CA ALA A 31 -10.10 -1.79 22.26
C ALA A 31 -11.37 -1.45 21.46
N GLY A 32 -11.64 -0.16 21.23
CA GLY A 32 -12.81 0.30 20.51
C GLY A 32 -12.72 0.07 19.00
N PRO A 33 -13.88 0.10 18.33
CA PRO A 33 -13.94 -0.06 16.88
C PRO A 33 -13.30 1.11 16.16
N ARG A 34 -12.65 0.84 15.04
CA ARG A 34 -12.10 1.85 14.16
C ARG A 34 -13.16 2.31 13.16
N LYS A 35 -13.18 3.61 12.87
CA LYS A 35 -14.12 4.22 11.92
C LYS A 35 -13.33 4.96 10.83
N PRO A 36 -12.61 4.23 9.94
CA PRO A 36 -11.83 4.86 8.88
C PRO A 36 -12.73 5.65 7.94
N SER A 37 -12.21 6.79 7.48
CA SER A 37 -12.90 7.62 6.50
C SER A 37 -11.94 8.14 5.45
N THR A 38 -12.42 8.26 4.21
CA THR A 38 -11.69 8.87 3.11
C THR A 38 -12.53 9.96 2.48
N THR A 39 -11.94 11.15 2.36
CA THR A 39 -12.54 12.26 1.64
C THR A 39 -11.68 12.61 0.44
N SER A 40 -12.32 12.71 -0.73
CA SER A 40 -11.61 12.98 -1.98
C SER A 40 -12.23 14.18 -2.70
N VAL A 41 -11.37 15.09 -3.16
CA VAL A 41 -11.76 16.21 -4.02
C VAL A 41 -10.87 16.21 -5.25
N TYR A 42 -11.44 16.40 -6.41
CA TYR A 42 -10.65 16.50 -7.64
C TYR A 42 -11.19 17.57 -8.59
N VAL A 43 -10.28 18.12 -9.38
CA VAL A 43 -10.60 18.96 -10.53
C VAL A 43 -9.77 18.46 -11.72
N ASN A 44 -10.39 18.42 -12.88
CA ASN A 44 -9.72 18.05 -14.13
C ASN A 44 -10.23 18.94 -15.26
N ASP A 45 -9.31 19.41 -16.08
CA ASP A 45 -9.60 20.23 -17.25
C ASP A 45 -8.96 19.60 -18.50
N LYS A 46 -9.62 19.78 -19.63
CA LYS A 46 -9.15 19.36 -20.94
C LYS A 46 -9.17 20.57 -21.89
N TYR A 47 -8.01 20.98 -22.31
CA TYR A 47 -7.83 22.08 -23.21
C TYR A 47 -7.37 21.60 -24.59
N GLU A 48 -8.05 22.10 -25.64
CA GLU A 48 -7.72 21.78 -27.04
C GLU A 48 -7.27 23.06 -27.75
N ALA A 49 -6.03 23.06 -28.24
CA ALA A 49 -5.42 24.17 -28.98
C ALA A 49 -4.96 23.69 -30.37
N GLY A 50 -5.78 23.93 -31.36
CA GLY A 50 -5.58 23.33 -32.68
C GLY A 50 -5.65 21.81 -32.57
N ASP A 51 -4.58 21.14 -32.97
CA ASP A 51 -4.52 19.66 -32.95
C ASP A 51 -3.95 19.12 -31.64
N VAL A 52 -3.47 19.99 -30.75
CA VAL A 52 -2.87 19.56 -29.47
C VAL A 52 -3.95 19.50 -28.39
N VAL A 53 -3.98 18.39 -27.67
CA VAL A 53 -4.88 18.17 -26.54
C VAL A 53 -4.06 18.07 -25.26
N VAL A 54 -4.34 18.97 -24.31
CA VAL A 54 -3.74 18.96 -22.98
C VAL A 54 -4.82 18.62 -21.95
N SER A 55 -4.56 17.62 -21.11
CA SER A 55 -5.39 17.31 -19.96
C SER A 55 -4.59 17.56 -18.69
N ALA A 56 -5.11 18.36 -17.78
CA ALA A 56 -4.47 18.64 -16.50
C ALA A 56 -5.46 18.51 -15.37
N GLY A 57 -5.07 17.84 -14.31
CA GLY A 57 -5.93 17.64 -13.15
C GLY A 57 -5.13 17.49 -11.86
N VAL A 58 -5.83 17.70 -10.77
CA VAL A 58 -5.33 17.43 -9.44
C VAL A 58 -6.42 16.77 -8.62
N ARG A 59 -6.03 15.75 -7.86
CA ARG A 59 -6.86 15.09 -6.86
C ARG A 59 -6.21 15.25 -5.50
N VAL A 60 -6.99 15.54 -4.49
CA VAL A 60 -6.55 15.57 -3.10
C VAL A 60 -7.37 14.52 -2.34
N ASP A 61 -6.68 13.57 -1.74
CA ASP A 61 -7.27 12.56 -0.87
C ASP A 61 -6.83 12.80 0.57
N MET A 62 -7.80 12.79 1.47
CA MET A 62 -7.61 12.85 2.91
C MET A 62 -8.04 11.52 3.51
N PHE A 63 -7.08 10.80 4.09
CA PHE A 63 -7.27 9.47 4.69
C PHE A 63 -7.21 9.61 6.21
N ASN A 64 -8.30 9.35 6.89
CA ASN A 64 -8.35 9.22 8.33
C ASN A 64 -8.60 7.74 8.67
N MET A 65 -7.60 7.10 9.25
CA MET A 65 -7.68 5.69 9.63
C MET A 65 -8.33 5.47 11.00
N ASP A 66 -8.59 6.55 11.77
CA ASP A 66 -9.06 6.47 13.15
C ASP A 66 -8.22 5.48 13.99
N ASP A 67 -6.92 5.47 13.73
CA ASP A 67 -5.97 4.57 14.37
C ASP A 67 -5.15 5.29 15.43
N TYR A 68 -4.22 4.57 16.03
CA TYR A 68 -3.25 5.11 16.98
C TYR A 68 -1.84 5.03 16.40
N LYS A 69 -0.96 5.90 16.86
CA LYS A 69 0.47 5.88 16.57
C LYS A 69 1.25 5.85 17.88
N LEU A 70 2.41 5.21 17.84
CA LEU A 70 3.37 5.29 18.93
C LEU A 70 4.03 6.67 18.91
N VAL A 71 4.19 7.29 20.10
CA VAL A 71 4.89 8.58 20.25
C VAL A 71 6.35 8.42 19.88
N ASP A 72 6.97 7.31 20.31
CA ASP A 72 8.33 6.93 19.90
C ASP A 72 8.33 5.52 19.30
N LYS A 73 8.45 5.45 17.98
CA LYS A 73 8.52 4.16 17.24
C LYS A 73 9.83 3.40 17.51
N ALA A 74 10.89 4.08 17.94
CA ALA A 74 12.17 3.46 18.23
C ALA A 74 12.24 2.88 19.65
N ASN A 75 11.40 3.38 20.54
CA ASN A 75 11.28 2.91 21.92
C ASN A 75 9.81 2.62 22.23
N PRO A 76 9.28 1.49 21.80
CA PRO A 76 7.90 1.13 22.07
C PRO A 76 7.69 0.98 23.58
N PRO A 77 6.46 1.27 24.09
CA PRO A 77 6.14 1.34 25.51
C PRO A 77 6.09 -0.04 26.17
N TRP A 78 7.21 -0.69 26.34
CA TRP A 78 7.36 -1.98 27.00
C TRP A 78 7.89 -1.72 28.40
N ASP A 79 7.01 -1.53 29.36
CA ASP A 79 7.42 -1.41 30.75
C ASP A 79 7.22 -2.73 31.47
N GLU A 80 8.33 -3.27 31.99
CA GLU A 80 8.35 -4.45 32.82
C GLU A 80 7.63 -4.28 34.15
N THR A 81 7.48 -3.04 34.61
CA THR A 81 7.03 -2.74 35.97
C THR A 81 5.52 -2.57 36.08
N ASN A 82 4.88 -2.12 35.02
CA ASN A 82 3.47 -1.76 35.01
C ASN A 82 2.76 -2.33 33.76
N GLN A 83 2.41 -3.52 33.77
CA GLN A 83 1.62 -4.30 32.82
C GLN A 83 0.53 -3.49 32.07
N GLY A 84 0.90 -2.58 31.16
CA GLY A 84 -0.04 -1.80 30.36
C GLY A 84 0.61 -0.79 29.43
N VAL A 85 -0.16 -0.36 28.44
CA VAL A 85 0.19 0.77 27.58
C VAL A 85 -0.07 2.06 28.34
N TYR A 86 0.91 2.92 28.40
CA TYR A 86 0.69 4.25 28.93
C TYR A 86 -0.02 5.12 27.89
N GLU A 87 -1.05 5.83 28.31
CA GLU A 87 -1.81 6.74 27.44
C GLU A 87 -0.94 7.85 26.85
N ASP A 88 0.16 8.21 27.53
CA ASP A 88 1.12 9.22 27.09
C ASP A 88 2.11 8.73 26.03
N GLU A 89 2.22 7.43 25.80
CA GLU A 89 3.08 6.82 24.79
C GLU A 89 2.38 6.54 23.47
N ILE A 90 1.08 6.74 23.44
CA ILE A 90 0.26 6.62 22.25
C ILE A 90 -0.51 7.90 21.99
N SER A 91 -0.78 8.17 20.74
CA SER A 91 -1.64 9.28 20.33
C SER A 91 -2.49 8.85 19.12
N LYS A 92 -3.57 9.57 18.86
CA LYS A 92 -4.34 9.35 17.63
C LYS A 92 -3.47 9.62 16.41
N SER A 93 -3.61 8.78 15.37
CA SER A 93 -2.94 9.01 14.10
C SER A 93 -3.50 10.25 13.38
N ASP A 94 -2.63 10.94 12.66
CA ASP A 94 -3.03 12.13 11.91
C ASP A 94 -3.76 11.74 10.62
N THR A 95 -4.63 12.63 10.16
CA THR A 95 -5.20 12.51 8.81
C THR A 95 -4.10 12.69 7.77
N LYS A 96 -3.87 11.67 6.94
CA LYS A 96 -2.89 11.71 5.85
C LYS A 96 -3.51 12.41 4.64
N THR A 97 -2.81 13.40 4.09
CA THR A 97 -3.31 14.18 2.94
C THR A 97 -2.34 14.02 1.77
N GLU A 98 -2.85 13.52 0.65
CA GLU A 98 -2.06 13.27 -0.56
C GLU A 98 -2.57 14.08 -1.74
N ILE A 99 -1.64 14.80 -2.39
CA ILE A 99 -1.90 15.61 -3.59
C ILE A 99 -1.42 14.84 -4.81
N GLN A 100 -2.33 14.58 -5.73
CA GLN A 100 -2.14 13.69 -6.87
C GLN A 100 -2.35 14.44 -8.19
N PRO A 101 -1.30 15.11 -8.72
CA PRO A 101 -1.35 15.74 -10.04
C PRO A 101 -1.42 14.70 -11.15
N ARG A 102 -2.14 15.04 -12.23
CA ARG A 102 -2.27 14.25 -13.45
C ARG A 102 -2.13 15.16 -14.66
N LEU A 103 -1.26 14.81 -15.57
CA LEU A 103 -1.03 15.55 -16.80
C LEU A 103 -1.08 14.59 -17.98
N GLY A 104 -1.75 15.00 -19.03
CA GLY A 104 -1.80 14.28 -20.30
C GLY A 104 -1.57 15.26 -21.45
N LEU A 105 -0.83 14.84 -22.45
CA LEU A 105 -0.62 15.55 -23.68
C LEU A 105 -0.82 14.58 -24.84
N ALA A 106 -1.64 14.98 -25.82
CA ALA A 106 -1.74 14.26 -27.08
C ALA A 106 -1.60 15.26 -28.23
N PHE A 107 -0.81 14.88 -29.23
CA PHE A 107 -0.59 15.68 -30.41
C PHE A 107 -0.42 14.84 -31.65
N PRO A 108 -1.16 15.12 -32.72
CA PRO A 108 -0.98 14.50 -34.00
C PRO A 108 0.30 15.03 -34.67
N VAL A 109 1.06 14.13 -35.26
CA VAL A 109 2.22 14.46 -36.12
C VAL A 109 1.81 14.40 -37.60
N SER A 110 0.82 13.56 -37.89
CA SER A 110 0.14 13.47 -39.20
C SER A 110 -1.31 13.01 -38.97
N ASP A 111 -2.09 12.93 -40.06
CA ASP A 111 -3.46 12.42 -40.01
C ASP A 111 -3.54 10.98 -39.51
N GLU A 112 -2.46 10.21 -39.64
CA GLU A 112 -2.40 8.80 -39.24
C GLU A 112 -1.67 8.56 -37.92
N VAL A 113 -0.85 9.53 -37.43
CA VAL A 113 0.04 9.33 -36.27
C VAL A 113 -0.27 10.33 -35.16
N VAL A 114 -0.59 9.80 -33.99
CA VAL A 114 -0.81 10.59 -32.79
C VAL A 114 0.17 10.13 -31.70
N PHE A 115 0.93 11.04 -31.12
CA PHE A 115 1.71 10.81 -29.91
C PHE A 115 0.91 11.19 -28.66
N HIS A 116 1.15 10.45 -27.57
CA HIS A 116 0.61 10.79 -26.25
C HIS A 116 1.67 10.64 -25.18
N LEU A 117 1.58 11.50 -24.17
CA LEU A 117 2.39 11.51 -22.96
C LEU A 117 1.44 11.58 -21.77
N GLN A 118 1.73 10.80 -20.72
CA GLN A 118 0.97 10.86 -19.48
C GLN A 118 1.90 10.85 -18.28
N TYR A 119 1.53 11.62 -17.29
CA TYR A 119 2.16 11.67 -15.98
C TYR A 119 1.07 11.66 -14.92
N GLY A 120 1.24 10.88 -13.86
CA GLY A 120 0.31 10.87 -12.74
C GLY A 120 0.96 10.44 -11.44
N LYS A 121 0.49 11.05 -10.34
CA LYS A 121 0.68 10.53 -9.01
C LYS A 121 -0.63 9.92 -8.50
N PHE A 122 -0.50 8.84 -7.76
CA PHE A 122 -1.63 8.09 -7.20
C PHE A 122 -1.29 7.71 -5.77
N ALA A 123 -2.28 7.81 -4.88
CA ALA A 123 -2.18 7.36 -3.50
C ALA A 123 -3.23 6.28 -3.25
N GLN A 124 -2.85 5.26 -2.51
CA GLN A 124 -3.74 4.17 -2.10
C GLN A 124 -3.45 3.81 -0.65
N MET A 125 -4.49 3.77 0.19
CA MET A 125 -4.33 3.24 1.53
C MET A 125 -4.03 1.74 1.46
N PRO A 126 -3.18 1.22 2.36
CA PRO A 126 -3.02 -0.21 2.58
C PRO A 126 -4.35 -0.90 2.86
N GLU A 127 -4.41 -2.21 2.66
CA GLU A 127 -5.55 -3.02 3.07
C GLU A 127 -5.81 -2.83 4.57
N LEU A 128 -7.09 -2.72 4.97
CA LEU A 128 -7.46 -2.32 6.34
C LEU A 128 -7.05 -3.33 7.41
N ASP A 129 -6.79 -4.57 7.04
CA ASP A 129 -6.28 -5.60 7.93
C ASP A 129 -4.84 -5.34 8.40
N LEU A 130 -4.04 -4.62 7.61
CA LEU A 130 -2.65 -4.32 7.94
C LEU A 130 -2.50 -3.24 9.02
N PRO A 131 -3.09 -2.02 8.89
CA PRO A 131 -2.97 -1.00 9.92
C PRO A 131 -3.65 -1.40 11.24
N TYR A 132 -4.68 -2.23 11.20
CA TYR A 132 -5.38 -2.67 12.42
C TYR A 132 -4.91 -4.02 12.95
N ALA A 133 -3.90 -4.62 12.34
CA ALA A 133 -3.37 -5.90 12.78
C ALA A 133 -3.00 -5.84 14.26
N SER A 134 -3.61 -6.72 15.04
CA SER A 134 -3.38 -6.89 16.47
C SER A 134 -3.55 -5.65 17.36
N SER A 135 -4.02 -4.53 16.84
CA SER A 135 -4.17 -3.28 17.58
C SER A 135 -5.06 -3.42 18.84
N ARG A 136 -6.07 -4.28 18.77
CA ARG A 136 -6.96 -4.59 19.89
C ARG A 136 -6.27 -5.31 21.05
N TYR A 137 -5.20 -6.03 20.78
CA TYR A 137 -4.49 -6.84 21.77
C TYR A 137 -3.29 -6.14 22.40
N MET A 138 -3.00 -4.91 21.97
CA MET A 138 -1.91 -4.15 22.54
C MET A 138 -1.98 -4.07 24.05
N HIS A 139 -3.14 -3.85 24.60
CA HIS A 139 -3.35 -3.83 26.06
C HIS A 139 -3.11 -5.20 26.73
N LEU A 140 -3.26 -6.30 26.03
CA LEU A 140 -3.00 -7.65 26.54
C LEU A 140 -1.52 -8.02 26.43
N VAL A 141 -0.87 -7.64 25.34
CA VAL A 141 0.57 -7.86 25.11
C VAL A 141 1.40 -7.16 26.16
N TRP A 142 1.05 -5.93 26.44
CA TRP A 142 1.75 -5.08 27.39
C TRP A 142 1.32 -5.30 28.84
N GLY A 143 0.31 -6.15 29.05
CA GLY A 143 -0.12 -6.62 30.36
C GLY A 143 0.67 -7.80 30.94
N GLY A 144 1.89 -8.08 30.46
CA GLY A 144 2.71 -9.16 31.01
C GLY A 144 2.20 -10.57 30.76
N GLN A 145 1.22 -10.73 29.89
CA GLN A 145 0.81 -12.04 29.39
C GLN A 145 1.81 -12.46 28.31
N ASN A 146 2.38 -13.65 28.39
CA ASN A 146 3.31 -14.23 27.41
C ASN A 146 2.71 -14.43 25.99
N TYR A 147 1.82 -13.55 25.58
CA TYR A 147 1.15 -13.60 24.30
C TYR A 147 1.44 -12.31 23.55
N THR A 148 2.36 -12.39 22.62
CA THR A 148 2.63 -11.30 21.66
C THR A 148 1.78 -11.53 20.42
N PRO A 149 0.72 -10.73 20.17
CA PRO A 149 0.08 -10.74 18.87
C PRO A 149 1.09 -10.25 17.85
N ASP A 150 1.37 -11.07 16.89
CA ASP A 150 2.40 -10.88 15.88
C ASP A 150 1.79 -11.21 14.52
N PRO A 151 1.82 -10.30 13.55
CA PRO A 151 2.36 -8.94 13.57
C PRO A 151 1.39 -7.86 14.08
N MET A 152 1.94 -6.70 14.48
CA MET A 152 1.18 -5.51 14.86
C MET A 152 1.14 -4.49 13.71
N GLY A 153 0.00 -3.80 13.55
CA GLY A 153 -0.15 -2.68 12.62
C GLY A 153 -0.35 -1.36 13.37
N PHE A 154 0.26 -0.28 12.86
CA PHE A 154 0.09 1.06 13.40
C PHE A 154 0.39 2.12 12.36
N ASP A 155 -0.46 3.16 12.31
CA ASP A 155 -0.19 4.42 11.62
C ASP A 155 0.51 4.26 10.27
N LEU A 156 -0.03 3.36 9.43
CA LEU A 156 0.49 3.15 8.09
C LEU A 156 0.13 4.32 7.18
N ASP A 157 1.10 4.72 6.37
CA ASP A 157 0.94 5.76 5.37
C ASP A 157 0.36 5.20 4.06
N PRO A 158 -0.28 6.03 3.22
CA PRO A 158 -0.67 5.63 1.89
C PRO A 158 0.52 5.21 1.03
N VAL A 159 0.31 4.18 0.22
CA VAL A 159 1.25 3.76 -0.82
C VAL A 159 1.17 4.73 -1.98
N LEU A 160 2.30 5.29 -2.41
CA LEU A 160 2.38 6.31 -3.45
C LEU A 160 2.96 5.74 -4.74
N THR A 161 2.24 5.91 -5.85
CA THR A 161 2.73 5.51 -7.18
C THR A 161 2.88 6.74 -8.07
N THR A 162 4.06 6.89 -8.67
CA THR A 162 4.30 7.84 -9.76
C THR A 162 4.42 7.08 -11.07
N GLN A 163 3.62 7.48 -12.06
CA GLN A 163 3.56 6.83 -13.37
C GLN A 163 3.89 7.80 -14.48
N TYR A 164 4.67 7.32 -15.44
CA TYR A 164 5.02 8.00 -16.68
C TYR A 164 4.68 7.08 -17.85
N GLU A 165 4.07 7.64 -18.88
CA GLU A 165 3.77 6.93 -20.12
C GLU A 165 4.13 7.79 -21.32
N VAL A 166 4.66 7.17 -22.35
CA VAL A 166 4.84 7.73 -23.68
C VAL A 166 4.40 6.72 -24.71
N GLY A 167 3.54 7.14 -25.61
CA GLY A 167 3.02 6.22 -26.60
C GLY A 167 2.70 6.89 -27.92
N MET A 168 2.43 6.04 -28.91
CA MET A 168 2.09 6.42 -30.26
C MET A 168 0.97 5.52 -30.77
N SER A 169 -0.05 6.13 -31.36
CA SER A 169 -1.07 5.45 -32.15
C SER A 169 -0.78 5.72 -33.63
N TYR A 170 -0.71 4.66 -34.44
CA TYR A 170 -0.49 4.73 -35.89
C TYR A 170 -1.58 3.99 -36.64
N GLN A 171 -2.40 4.72 -37.38
CA GLN A 171 -3.41 4.19 -38.27
C GLN A 171 -2.79 4.02 -39.66
N PHE A 172 -2.16 2.89 -39.92
CA PHE A 172 -1.45 2.62 -41.18
C PHE A 172 -2.38 2.21 -42.34
N LEU A 173 -3.64 1.88 -42.04
CA LEU A 173 -4.72 1.64 -43.01
C LEU A 173 -6.02 2.26 -42.48
N PRO A 174 -6.99 2.59 -43.33
CA PRO A 174 -8.27 3.14 -42.90
C PRO A 174 -9.00 2.29 -41.85
N ASP A 175 -8.75 0.99 -41.85
CA ASP A 175 -9.39 0.00 -40.98
C ASP A 175 -8.43 -0.71 -40.04
N ALA A 176 -7.16 -0.29 -39.95
CA ALA A 176 -6.14 -0.95 -39.13
C ALA A 176 -5.24 0.06 -38.42
N ALA A 177 -5.01 -0.15 -37.12
CA ALA A 177 -4.14 0.66 -36.29
C ALA A 177 -3.27 -0.18 -35.35
N ILE A 178 -2.14 0.39 -35.00
CA ILE A 178 -1.20 -0.10 -33.99
C ILE A 178 -1.07 0.98 -32.92
N ASP A 179 -1.11 0.57 -31.67
CA ASP A 179 -0.78 1.40 -30.52
C ASP A 179 0.45 0.81 -29.81
N VAL A 180 1.43 1.64 -29.50
CA VAL A 180 2.63 1.26 -28.75
C VAL A 180 2.78 2.24 -27.62
N THR A 181 2.89 1.75 -26.37
CA THR A 181 3.07 2.58 -25.18
C THR A 181 4.20 2.02 -24.33
N ALA A 182 5.19 2.83 -24.01
CA ALA A 182 6.18 2.53 -22.99
C ALA A 182 5.77 3.20 -21.69
N PHE A 183 5.96 2.50 -20.57
CA PHE A 183 5.58 3.01 -19.25
C PHE A 183 6.66 2.74 -18.20
N ALA A 184 6.69 3.61 -17.20
CA ALA A 184 7.48 3.47 -15.99
C ALA A 184 6.61 3.82 -14.78
N LYS A 185 6.60 2.94 -13.78
CA LYS A 185 5.86 3.11 -12.52
C LYS A 185 6.83 2.94 -11.35
N ASN A 186 6.86 3.93 -10.47
CA ASN A 186 7.61 3.88 -9.21
C ASN A 186 6.63 3.94 -8.06
N THR A 187 6.54 2.87 -7.28
CA THR A 187 5.71 2.77 -6.09
C THR A 187 6.60 2.81 -4.86
N THR A 188 6.27 3.63 -3.89
CA THR A 188 6.98 3.79 -2.62
C THR A 188 6.02 3.68 -1.44
N GLY A 189 6.56 3.37 -0.27
CA GLY A 189 5.76 3.23 0.94
C GLY A 189 4.91 1.95 0.96
N GLN A 190 5.29 0.92 0.21
CA GLN A 190 4.63 -0.37 0.32
C GLN A 190 4.85 -0.96 1.71
N VAL A 191 3.83 -1.62 2.20
CA VAL A 191 3.86 -2.21 3.54
C VAL A 191 4.76 -3.45 3.53
N VAL A 192 5.61 -3.53 4.54
CA VAL A 192 6.52 -4.63 4.79
C VAL A 192 6.53 -4.98 6.27
N LEU A 193 6.72 -6.26 6.56
CA LEU A 193 6.93 -6.74 7.91
C LEU A 193 8.35 -6.40 8.38
N ASN A 194 8.47 -5.88 9.60
CA ASN A 194 9.74 -5.59 10.26
C ASN A 194 9.71 -6.12 11.70
N THR A 195 10.83 -6.10 12.38
CA THR A 195 10.96 -6.48 13.79
C THR A 195 11.40 -5.27 14.62
N TYR A 196 10.84 -5.12 15.82
CA TYR A 196 11.38 -4.19 16.78
C TYR A 196 12.80 -4.63 17.21
N PRO A 197 13.68 -3.69 17.54
CA PRO A 197 14.97 -4.03 18.14
C PRO A 197 14.76 -4.89 19.39
N GLU A 198 15.64 -5.84 19.64
CA GLU A 198 15.66 -6.58 20.89
C GLU A 198 15.84 -5.58 22.04
N VAL A 199 14.92 -5.54 22.96
CA VAL A 199 15.07 -4.79 24.21
C VAL A 199 15.66 -5.76 25.24
N GLU A 200 16.86 -5.47 25.76
CA GLU A 200 17.39 -6.19 26.91
C GLU A 200 16.51 -5.87 28.12
N ILE A 201 15.65 -6.81 28.47
CA ILE A 201 14.80 -6.71 29.65
C ILE A 201 15.63 -7.09 30.87
N GLY A 202 16.14 -6.06 31.57
CA GLY A 202 16.81 -6.23 32.85
C GLY A 202 18.02 -7.15 32.84
N ASN A 203 18.64 -7.35 33.99
CA ASN A 203 19.86 -8.18 34.15
C ASN A 203 19.59 -9.70 34.12
N THR A 204 18.57 -10.14 33.42
CA THR A 204 18.26 -11.55 33.15
C THR A 204 18.57 -11.82 31.70
N ASN A 205 19.28 -12.91 31.38
CA ASN A 205 19.60 -13.37 30.03
C ASN A 205 18.35 -13.78 29.21
N ASN A 206 17.20 -13.21 29.45
CA ASN A 206 15.98 -13.38 28.74
C ASN A 206 15.89 -12.29 27.68
N VAL A 207 16.22 -12.64 26.46
CA VAL A 207 15.92 -11.87 25.26
C VAL A 207 14.47 -12.15 24.92
N GLU A 208 13.58 -11.14 25.09
CA GLU A 208 12.20 -11.27 24.61
C GLU A 208 12.23 -11.39 23.07
N PRO A 209 11.43 -12.28 22.49
CA PRO A 209 11.39 -12.41 21.04
C PRO A 209 10.94 -11.07 20.41
N SER A 210 11.72 -10.60 19.46
CA SER A 210 11.40 -9.37 18.71
C SER A 210 10.01 -9.48 18.11
N SER A 211 9.09 -8.63 18.57
CA SER A 211 7.76 -8.56 17.99
C SER A 211 7.82 -8.01 16.57
N LYS A 212 7.02 -8.56 15.67
CA LYS A 212 6.93 -8.10 14.28
C LYS A 212 5.87 -7.02 14.15
N TYR A 213 6.12 -6.08 13.27
CA TYR A 213 5.17 -5.02 12.97
C TYR A 213 5.20 -4.64 11.49
N TYR A 214 4.06 -4.13 11.01
CA TYR A 214 3.97 -3.58 9.67
C TYR A 214 4.46 -2.14 9.62
N THR A 215 5.21 -1.81 8.58
CA THR A 215 5.70 -0.46 8.32
C THR A 215 5.75 -0.16 6.82
N ASN A 216 5.74 1.12 6.45
CA ASN A 216 5.95 1.57 5.08
C ASN A 216 7.46 1.61 4.79
N GLY A 217 8.01 0.54 4.26
CA GLY A 217 9.48 0.42 4.07
C GLY A 217 9.91 -0.14 2.72
N ASP A 218 8.96 -0.53 1.89
CA ASP A 218 9.26 -1.16 0.60
C ASP A 218 8.94 -0.26 -0.60
N PHE A 219 9.49 -0.63 -1.74
CA PHE A 219 9.27 0.05 -3.00
C PHE A 219 9.22 -0.95 -4.16
N THR A 220 8.57 -0.53 -5.24
CA THR A 220 8.53 -1.29 -6.49
C THR A 220 8.76 -0.36 -7.67
N THR A 221 9.60 -0.80 -8.61
CA THR A 221 9.77 -0.18 -9.92
C THR A 221 9.30 -1.14 -10.99
N VAL A 222 8.40 -0.68 -11.86
CA VAL A 222 7.91 -1.45 -13.00
C VAL A 222 8.15 -0.66 -14.27
N ASN A 223 8.91 -1.25 -15.21
CA ASN A 223 9.12 -0.69 -16.53
C ASN A 223 8.63 -1.67 -17.58
N GLY A 224 8.02 -1.17 -18.64
CA GLY A 224 7.51 -2.05 -19.68
C GLY A 224 7.02 -1.32 -20.92
N PHE A 225 6.49 -2.11 -21.83
CA PHE A 225 5.80 -1.60 -23.00
C PHE A 225 4.58 -2.48 -23.32
N GLU A 226 3.61 -1.83 -23.94
CA GLU A 226 2.40 -2.46 -24.45
C GLU A 226 2.34 -2.25 -25.97
N PHE A 227 1.94 -3.28 -26.67
CA PHE A 227 1.67 -3.25 -28.09
C PHE A 227 0.25 -3.74 -28.32
N THR A 228 -0.54 -2.96 -29.06
CA THR A 228 -1.90 -3.34 -29.43
C THR A 228 -2.07 -3.19 -30.95
N PHE A 229 -2.56 -4.23 -31.56
CA PHE A 229 -2.99 -4.24 -32.96
C PHE A 229 -4.51 -4.41 -33.02
N ARG A 230 -5.19 -3.56 -33.78
CA ARG A 230 -6.64 -3.64 -33.96
C ARG A 230 -7.04 -3.37 -35.40
N THR A 231 -8.05 -4.11 -35.86
CA THR A 231 -8.73 -3.81 -37.12
C THR A 231 -10.22 -3.56 -36.91
N ARG A 232 -10.78 -2.66 -37.70
CA ARG A 232 -12.23 -2.62 -37.91
C ARG A 232 -12.67 -3.87 -38.64
N ARG A 233 -13.99 -4.08 -38.77
CA ARG A 233 -14.52 -5.23 -39.46
C ARG A 233 -14.28 -5.12 -40.97
N ILE A 234 -13.32 -5.94 -41.47
CA ILE A 234 -13.00 -6.09 -42.89
C ILE A 234 -13.56 -7.43 -43.33
N ASN A 235 -14.45 -7.48 -44.32
CA ASN A 235 -15.00 -8.72 -44.89
C ASN A 235 -15.47 -9.75 -43.83
N ARG A 236 -16.16 -9.31 -42.76
CA ARG A 236 -16.64 -10.14 -41.65
C ARG A 236 -15.57 -10.52 -40.61
N LEU A 237 -14.32 -10.15 -40.80
CA LEU A 237 -13.24 -10.35 -39.82
C LEU A 237 -12.94 -9.07 -39.10
N GLN A 238 -12.82 -9.15 -37.77
CA GLN A 238 -12.30 -8.12 -36.88
C GLN A 238 -11.18 -8.75 -36.06
N THR A 239 -10.03 -8.09 -35.95
CA THR A 239 -8.86 -8.59 -35.23
C THR A 239 -8.50 -7.66 -34.13
N PHE A 240 -8.19 -8.24 -32.97
CA PHE A 240 -7.58 -7.56 -31.83
C PHE A 240 -6.46 -8.45 -31.29
N ALA A 241 -5.28 -7.89 -31.13
CA ALA A 241 -4.16 -8.57 -30.49
C ALA A 241 -3.45 -7.57 -29.57
N SER A 242 -3.09 -7.99 -28.38
CA SER A 242 -2.28 -7.17 -27.46
C SER A 242 -1.15 -8.00 -26.87
N TYR A 243 -0.04 -7.34 -26.62
CA TYR A 243 1.13 -7.91 -25.99
C TYR A 243 1.70 -6.91 -25.00
N THR A 244 1.98 -7.37 -23.78
CA THR A 244 2.59 -6.55 -22.72
C THR A 244 3.86 -7.21 -22.22
N TYR A 245 4.93 -6.47 -22.21
CA TYR A 245 6.17 -6.84 -21.54
C TYR A 245 6.37 -5.93 -20.33
N SER A 246 6.68 -6.51 -19.17
CA SER A 246 7.00 -5.73 -17.96
C SER A 246 8.11 -6.39 -17.15
N ASP A 247 9.00 -5.57 -16.61
CA ASP A 247 10.02 -5.94 -15.63
C ASP A 247 9.69 -5.23 -14.31
N ALA A 248 9.22 -5.99 -13.33
CA ALA A 248 8.88 -5.49 -12.00
C ALA A 248 9.97 -5.88 -11.00
N ARG A 249 10.51 -4.91 -10.28
CA ARG A 249 11.56 -5.10 -9.29
C ARG A 249 11.22 -4.39 -7.99
N GLY A 250 11.49 -5.03 -6.87
CA GLY A 250 11.28 -4.50 -5.53
C GLY A 250 11.96 -5.38 -4.50
N VAL A 251 11.71 -5.11 -3.23
CA VAL A 251 12.26 -5.92 -2.14
C VAL A 251 11.34 -7.11 -1.88
N ASN A 252 10.05 -6.87 -1.74
CA ASN A 252 9.05 -7.89 -1.41
C ASN A 252 7.89 -7.91 -2.40
N SER A 253 7.32 -9.08 -2.62
CA SER A 253 6.16 -9.25 -3.49
C SER A 253 4.82 -9.04 -2.77
N ASP A 254 4.82 -9.19 -1.45
CA ASP A 254 3.69 -8.93 -0.55
C ASP A 254 4.21 -8.58 0.86
N PRO A 255 3.38 -8.00 1.77
CA PRO A 255 3.81 -7.54 3.09
C PRO A 255 4.48 -8.62 3.95
N ASN A 256 4.12 -9.90 3.78
CA ASN A 256 4.60 -11.02 4.59
C ASN A 256 5.73 -11.83 3.94
N SER A 257 6.16 -11.47 2.72
CA SER A 257 7.15 -12.28 1.98
C SER A 257 8.50 -12.43 2.68
N ASN A 258 8.85 -11.53 3.60
CA ASN A 258 10.08 -11.61 4.39
C ASN A 258 9.90 -12.25 5.79
N ALA A 259 8.69 -12.69 6.16
CA ALA A 259 8.40 -13.21 7.51
C ALA A 259 9.32 -14.37 7.92
N GLY A 260 9.64 -15.28 6.99
CA GLY A 260 10.55 -16.40 7.23
C GLY A 260 11.99 -15.96 7.50
N ASN A 261 12.46 -14.91 6.82
CA ASN A 261 13.79 -14.37 7.00
C ASN A 261 13.93 -13.66 8.35
N LEU A 262 12.90 -12.89 8.75
CA LEU A 262 12.87 -12.22 10.04
C LEU A 262 12.86 -13.21 11.21
N SER A 263 12.22 -14.34 11.06
CA SER A 263 12.18 -15.39 12.09
C SER A 263 13.52 -16.13 12.27
N GLN A 264 14.41 -16.10 11.27
CA GLN A 264 15.70 -16.79 11.30
C GLN A 264 16.86 -15.87 11.74
N SER A 265 16.69 -14.57 11.67
CA SER A 265 17.75 -13.59 11.94
C SER A 265 17.54 -12.94 13.30
N MET A 266 18.06 -13.57 14.36
CA MET A 266 18.06 -13.01 15.72
C MET A 266 19.04 -11.83 15.91
N LEU A 267 19.97 -11.60 15.01
CA LEU A 267 21.10 -10.66 15.24
C LEU A 267 21.26 -9.58 14.17
N SER A 268 20.57 -9.64 13.06
CA SER A 268 20.66 -8.61 12.01
C SER A 268 19.51 -8.77 11.02
N PRO A 269 18.75 -7.71 10.73
CA PRO A 269 17.77 -7.79 9.66
C PRO A 269 18.48 -8.18 8.36
N PRO A 270 17.94 -9.12 7.57
CA PRO A 270 18.55 -9.50 6.31
C PRO A 270 18.66 -8.28 5.39
N PRO A 271 19.75 -8.17 4.60
CA PRO A 271 19.88 -7.04 3.68
C PRO A 271 18.68 -7.04 2.71
N MET A 272 18.05 -5.90 2.57
CA MET A 272 17.00 -5.71 1.56
C MET A 272 17.64 -5.78 0.18
N MET A 273 17.38 -6.84 -0.57
CA MET A 273 17.87 -7.04 -1.92
C MET A 273 16.77 -6.75 -2.94
N ILE A 274 17.11 -5.97 -3.97
CA ILE A 274 16.19 -5.73 -5.08
C ILE A 274 16.13 -6.99 -5.95
N ASN A 275 14.96 -7.60 -6.04
CA ASN A 275 14.72 -8.82 -6.79
C ASN A 275 13.61 -8.61 -7.84
N PRO A 276 13.57 -9.44 -8.90
CA PRO A 276 12.37 -9.54 -9.73
C PRO A 276 11.20 -10.02 -8.87
N LEU A 277 10.08 -9.31 -8.97
CA LEU A 277 8.86 -9.67 -8.25
C LEU A 277 8.12 -10.81 -8.98
N TYR A 278 7.31 -11.57 -8.25
CA TYR A 278 6.62 -12.74 -8.81
C TYR A 278 5.66 -12.39 -9.97
N TYR A 279 5.21 -11.13 -10.04
CA TYR A 279 4.37 -10.64 -11.15
C TYR A 279 5.16 -10.00 -12.30
N THR A 280 6.48 -10.15 -12.31
CA THR A 280 7.33 -9.78 -13.48
C THR A 280 6.95 -10.63 -14.69
N ASN A 281 6.54 -9.99 -15.77
CA ASN A 281 6.15 -10.66 -17.00
C ASN A 281 7.33 -10.63 -17.98
N LYS A 282 8.27 -11.55 -17.82
CA LYS A 282 9.41 -11.79 -18.75
C LYS A 282 9.14 -13.02 -19.57
N HIS A 283 9.20 -12.85 -20.88
CA HIS A 283 9.08 -13.94 -21.85
C HIS A 283 10.44 -14.37 -22.36
#